data_bbf7e6b535ec6442a3f9b06e03de20fe
#
_entry.id   bbf7e6b535ec6442a3f9b06e03de20fe
#
_cell.length_a   1.000
_cell.length_b   1.000
_cell.length_c   1.000
_cell.angle_alpha   90.00
_cell.angle_beta   90.00
_cell.angle_gamma   90.00
#
_symmetry.space_group_name_H-M   'P 1'
#
loop_
_entity.id
_entity.type
_entity.pdbx_description
1 polymer ?
#
loop_
_entity_poly.entity_id
_entity_poly.type
_entity_poly.pdbx_seq_one_letter_code
_entity_poly.pdbx_strand_id
1 'polypeptide(L)'
;GLGLADALRHVAPALPAERHAELSARFRYHYLARDGEIPLFDGVPELLQELDRAGYYLAVATGKSRVGLDRALRHHGLAQRFHVTRCADEGRPKPHPDMLLHVMATTGVGGEHALMVGDTTHDLDLARNAGTHALAVTYGAHPATELAASMPLASIDSIAALRRWIGENG
;
A
#
# COMPACT_ATOMS: atom_id res chain seq x y z
N GLY A 1 6.32 -2.77 -1.49
CA GLY A 1 6.18 -1.34 -1.49
C GLY A 1 6.69 -0.62 -2.72
N LEU A 2 7.75 -1.11 -3.38
CA LEU A 2 8.34 -0.47 -4.58
C LEU A 2 7.48 -0.71 -5.83
N GLY A 3 7.59 0.22 -6.80
CA GLY A 3 7.16 -0.05 -8.17
C GLY A 3 8.00 -1.18 -8.80
N LEU A 4 7.42 -1.93 -9.76
CA LEU A 4 8.08 -3.10 -10.35
C LEU A 4 9.48 -2.78 -10.92
N ALA A 5 9.64 -1.64 -11.60
CA ALA A 5 10.92 -1.26 -12.19
C ALA A 5 12.01 -1.04 -11.12
N ASP A 6 11.66 -0.42 -9.99
CA ASP A 6 12.57 -0.19 -8.87
C ASP A 6 12.91 -1.49 -8.14
N ALA A 7 11.91 -2.34 -7.92
CA ALA A 7 12.10 -3.67 -7.34
C ALA A 7 13.06 -4.52 -8.19
N LEU A 8 12.90 -4.52 -9.51
CA LEU A 8 13.78 -5.26 -10.40
C LEU A 8 15.21 -4.71 -10.43
N ARG A 9 15.39 -3.39 -10.37
CA ARG A 9 16.72 -2.76 -10.23
C ARG A 9 17.40 -3.18 -8.92
N HIS A 10 16.62 -3.28 -7.85
CA HIS A 10 17.15 -3.70 -6.56
C HIS A 10 17.57 -5.19 -6.54
N VAL A 11 16.75 -6.07 -7.12
CA VAL A 11 16.99 -7.52 -7.11
C VAL A 11 18.05 -7.94 -8.14
N ALA A 12 18.16 -7.21 -9.25
CA ALA A 12 19.09 -7.51 -10.34
C ALA A 12 19.92 -6.29 -10.75
N PRO A 13 20.75 -5.72 -9.84
CA PRO A 13 21.48 -4.47 -10.09
C PRO A 13 22.52 -4.58 -11.23
N ALA A 14 23.01 -5.80 -11.51
CA ALA A 14 23.98 -6.06 -12.59
C ALA A 14 23.32 -6.27 -13.96
N LEU A 15 21.97 -6.27 -14.04
CA LEU A 15 21.26 -6.45 -15.31
C LEU A 15 21.37 -5.17 -16.17
N PRO A 16 21.78 -5.26 -17.44
CA PRO A 16 21.77 -4.12 -18.34
C PRO A 16 20.41 -3.45 -18.45
N ALA A 17 20.37 -2.11 -18.55
CA ALA A 17 19.13 -1.33 -18.55
C ALA A 17 18.14 -1.78 -19.65
N GLU A 18 18.67 -2.17 -20.81
CA GLU A 18 17.88 -2.65 -21.96
C GLU A 18 17.10 -3.92 -21.63
N ARG A 19 17.62 -4.74 -20.72
CA ARG A 19 16.99 -6.00 -20.31
C ARG A 19 15.98 -5.84 -19.19
N HIS A 20 15.96 -4.71 -18.49
CA HIS A 20 14.97 -4.45 -17.45
C HIS A 20 13.53 -4.39 -18.01
N ALA A 21 13.35 -3.87 -19.22
CA ALA A 21 12.04 -3.83 -19.89
C ALA A 21 11.52 -5.24 -20.19
N GLU A 22 12.39 -6.12 -20.73
CA GLU A 22 12.06 -7.53 -21.00
C GLU A 22 11.71 -8.27 -19.70
N LEU A 23 12.53 -8.13 -18.67
CA LEU A 23 12.30 -8.74 -17.36
C LEU A 23 10.98 -8.27 -16.73
N SER A 24 10.69 -6.98 -16.82
CA SER A 24 9.41 -6.40 -16.37
C SER A 24 8.21 -7.00 -17.12
N ALA A 25 8.33 -7.18 -18.43
CA ALA A 25 7.27 -7.77 -19.24
C ALA A 25 7.03 -9.24 -18.88
N ARG A 26 8.10 -10.03 -18.71
CA ARG A 26 8.02 -11.43 -18.28
C ARG A 26 7.45 -11.58 -16.88
N PHE A 27 7.90 -10.75 -15.94
CA PHE A 27 7.36 -10.73 -14.57
C PHE A 27 5.85 -10.43 -14.62
N ARG A 28 5.44 -9.38 -15.32
CA ARG A 28 4.02 -9.04 -15.48
C ARG A 28 3.22 -10.20 -16.06
N TYR A 29 3.71 -10.85 -17.10
CA TYR A 29 3.03 -12.00 -17.71
C TYR A 29 2.76 -13.11 -16.69
N HIS A 30 3.79 -13.53 -15.93
CA HIS A 30 3.64 -14.59 -14.92
C HIS A 30 2.83 -14.14 -13.71
N TYR A 31 3.03 -12.90 -13.25
CA TYR A 31 2.28 -12.34 -12.12
C TYR A 31 0.79 -12.21 -12.46
N LEU A 32 0.48 -11.68 -13.64
CA LEU A 32 -0.89 -11.49 -14.08
C LEU A 32 -1.66 -12.80 -14.28
N ALA A 33 -0.96 -13.89 -14.59
CA ALA A 33 -1.57 -15.22 -14.69
C ALA A 33 -2.07 -15.74 -13.32
N ARG A 34 -1.51 -15.25 -12.21
CA ARG A 34 -1.78 -15.72 -10.85
C ARG A 34 -2.33 -14.65 -9.88
N ASP A 35 -2.46 -13.42 -10.33
CA ASP A 35 -2.87 -12.28 -9.49
C ASP A 35 -4.24 -12.50 -8.83
N GLY A 36 -5.17 -13.19 -9.51
CA GLY A 36 -6.46 -13.58 -8.96
C GLY A 36 -6.41 -14.72 -7.91
N GLU A 37 -5.28 -15.42 -7.79
CA GLU A 37 -5.11 -16.48 -6.79
C GLU A 37 -4.63 -15.94 -5.43
N ILE A 38 -4.23 -14.66 -5.35
CA ILE A 38 -3.72 -14.04 -4.12
C ILE A 38 -4.92 -13.65 -3.24
N PRO A 39 -5.14 -14.34 -2.11
CA PRO A 39 -6.26 -14.01 -1.24
C PRO A 39 -6.04 -12.69 -0.50
N LEU A 40 -7.13 -12.11 -0.02
CA LEU A 40 -7.06 -11.07 1.02
C LEU A 40 -6.67 -11.71 2.36
N PHE A 41 -6.08 -10.94 3.24
CA PHE A 41 -5.93 -11.34 4.63
C PHE A 41 -7.32 -11.47 5.29
N ASP A 42 -7.47 -12.45 6.16
CA ASP A 42 -8.72 -12.73 6.86
C ASP A 42 -9.19 -11.50 7.66
N GLY A 43 -10.47 -11.14 7.48
CA GLY A 43 -11.09 -10.01 8.17
C GLY A 43 -10.92 -8.65 7.49
N VAL A 44 -10.19 -8.55 6.35
CA VAL A 44 -10.03 -7.29 5.62
C VAL A 44 -11.37 -6.76 5.07
N PRO A 45 -12.22 -7.55 4.41
CA PRO A 45 -13.50 -7.05 3.90
C PRO A 45 -14.40 -6.48 5.00
N GLU A 46 -14.44 -7.15 6.15
CA GLU A 46 -15.24 -6.74 7.32
C GLU A 46 -14.70 -5.44 7.90
N LEU A 47 -13.38 -5.34 8.10
CA LEU A 47 -12.74 -4.13 8.61
C LEU A 47 -12.99 -2.93 7.70
N LEU A 48 -12.81 -3.08 6.39
CA LEU A 48 -13.09 -2.00 5.44
C LEU A 48 -14.56 -1.56 5.48
N GLN A 49 -15.49 -2.50 5.63
CA GLN A 49 -16.91 -2.17 5.77
C GLN A 49 -17.22 -1.41 7.06
N GLU A 50 -16.58 -1.79 8.17
CA GLU A 50 -16.74 -1.10 9.46
C GLU A 50 -16.21 0.33 9.41
N LEU A 51 -15.02 0.52 8.85
CA LEU A 51 -14.40 1.84 8.71
C LEU A 51 -15.24 2.76 7.81
N ASP A 52 -15.74 2.24 6.69
CA ASP A 52 -16.63 2.98 5.78
C ASP A 52 -17.91 3.44 6.50
N ARG A 53 -18.57 2.53 7.27
CA ARG A 53 -19.76 2.87 8.08
C ARG A 53 -19.47 3.86 9.20
N ALA A 54 -18.26 3.86 9.73
CA ALA A 54 -17.82 4.82 10.75
C ALA A 54 -17.46 6.19 10.16
N GLY A 55 -17.50 6.35 8.83
CA GLY A 55 -17.27 7.62 8.15
C GLY A 55 -15.80 7.90 7.80
N TYR A 56 -14.91 6.89 7.88
CA TYR A 56 -13.54 7.06 7.44
C TYR A 56 -13.44 7.14 5.91
N TYR A 57 -12.61 8.06 5.42
CA TYR A 57 -12.18 8.01 4.03
C TYR A 57 -11.17 6.88 3.82
N LEU A 58 -11.51 5.92 2.98
CA LEU A 58 -10.63 4.81 2.62
C LEU A 58 -9.87 5.13 1.34
N ALA A 59 -8.56 4.94 1.37
CA ALA A 59 -7.70 5.18 0.21
C ALA A 59 -6.68 4.06 0.00
N VAL A 60 -6.19 3.94 -1.24
CA VAL A 60 -5.08 3.04 -1.59
C VAL A 60 -3.92 3.84 -2.16
N ALA A 61 -2.72 3.67 -1.58
CA ALA A 61 -1.45 4.09 -2.15
C ALA A 61 -0.61 2.83 -2.43
N THR A 62 -0.32 2.51 -3.70
CA THR A 62 0.25 1.21 -4.07
C THR A 62 1.37 1.29 -5.10
N GLY A 63 2.33 0.36 -5.01
CA GLY A 63 3.33 0.09 -6.05
C GLY A 63 2.78 -0.63 -7.29
N LYS A 64 1.52 -1.07 -7.30
CA LYS A 64 0.85 -1.62 -8.49
C LYS A 64 0.63 -0.51 -9.54
N SER A 65 0.56 -0.92 -10.81
CA SER A 65 0.02 -0.04 -11.86
C SER A 65 -1.50 0.11 -11.72
N ARG A 66 -2.08 1.13 -12.36
CA ARG A 66 -3.53 1.35 -12.40
C ARG A 66 -4.28 0.10 -12.87
N VAL A 67 -3.86 -0.49 -13.99
CA VAL A 67 -4.46 -1.71 -14.53
C VAL A 67 -4.40 -2.87 -13.53
N GLY A 68 -3.26 -3.01 -12.83
CA GLY A 68 -3.09 -4.06 -11.83
C GLY A 68 -3.97 -3.86 -10.59
N LEU A 69 -4.09 -2.63 -10.10
CA LEU A 69 -4.96 -2.33 -8.96
C LEU A 69 -6.44 -2.53 -9.32
N ASP A 70 -6.89 -1.97 -10.43
CA ASP A 70 -8.30 -2.07 -10.85
C ASP A 70 -8.75 -3.53 -11.02
N ARG A 71 -7.84 -4.39 -11.53
CA ARG A 71 -8.12 -5.81 -11.64
C ARG A 71 -8.22 -6.48 -10.28
N ALA A 72 -7.29 -6.21 -9.37
CA ALA A 72 -7.32 -6.76 -8.02
C ALA A 72 -8.58 -6.32 -7.26
N LEU A 73 -8.93 -5.03 -7.30
CA LEU A 73 -10.13 -4.52 -6.63
C LEU A 73 -11.42 -5.13 -7.19
N ARG A 74 -11.51 -5.31 -8.51
CA ARG A 74 -12.67 -5.99 -9.12
C ARG A 74 -12.75 -7.45 -8.72
N HIS A 75 -11.61 -8.17 -8.74
CA HIS A 75 -11.56 -9.59 -8.37
C HIS A 75 -12.09 -9.82 -6.94
N HIS A 76 -11.72 -8.96 -6.01
CA HIS A 76 -12.12 -9.07 -4.60
C HIS A 76 -13.42 -8.33 -4.25
N GLY A 77 -14.13 -7.75 -5.23
CA GLY A 77 -15.37 -7.00 -4.97
C GLY A 77 -15.18 -5.70 -4.20
N LEU A 78 -13.96 -5.12 -4.23
CA LEU A 78 -13.57 -3.93 -3.46
C LEU A 78 -13.54 -2.64 -4.31
N ALA A 79 -13.95 -2.69 -5.57
CA ALA A 79 -13.81 -1.57 -6.51
C ALA A 79 -14.51 -0.27 -6.04
N GLN A 80 -15.58 -0.39 -5.25
CA GLN A 80 -16.37 0.74 -4.74
C GLN A 80 -16.08 1.09 -3.27
N ARG A 81 -15.08 0.43 -2.65
CA ARG A 81 -14.77 0.63 -1.23
C ARG A 81 -13.82 1.80 -0.97
N PHE A 82 -13.04 2.19 -1.96
CA PHE A 82 -12.02 3.21 -1.79
C PHE A 82 -12.44 4.52 -2.46
N HIS A 83 -12.40 5.60 -1.70
CA HIS A 83 -12.74 6.95 -2.15
C HIS A 83 -11.67 7.52 -3.07
N VAL A 84 -10.39 7.20 -2.79
CA VAL A 84 -9.24 7.64 -3.57
C VAL A 84 -8.26 6.49 -3.73
N THR A 85 -7.70 6.34 -4.91
CA THR A 85 -6.64 5.36 -5.18
C THR A 85 -5.51 6.01 -5.96
N ARG A 86 -4.25 5.69 -5.59
CA ARG A 86 -3.05 6.20 -6.26
C ARG A 86 -2.07 5.07 -6.55
N CYS A 87 -1.64 4.95 -7.80
CA CYS A 87 -0.79 3.88 -8.31
C CYS A 87 0.61 4.38 -8.68
N ALA A 88 1.57 3.47 -8.79
CA ALA A 88 2.96 3.81 -9.07
C ALA A 88 3.19 4.46 -10.44
N ASP A 89 2.29 4.24 -11.39
CA ASP A 89 2.33 4.82 -12.74
C ASP A 89 1.58 6.15 -12.88
N GLU A 90 1.07 6.71 -11.79
CA GLU A 90 0.29 7.96 -11.79
C GLU A 90 1.03 9.15 -11.17
N GLY A 91 2.24 8.95 -10.66
CA GLY A 91 3.02 9.99 -10.02
C GLY A 91 4.38 9.47 -9.56
N ARG A 92 4.95 10.12 -8.56
CA ARG A 92 6.24 9.73 -8.00
C ARG A 92 6.08 8.50 -7.09
N PRO A 93 6.95 7.48 -7.23
CA PRO A 93 6.85 6.25 -6.43
C PRO A 93 7.24 6.48 -4.97
N LYS A 94 6.79 5.57 -4.09
CA LYS A 94 7.25 5.48 -2.70
C LYS A 94 8.78 5.40 -2.63
N PRO A 95 9.42 6.07 -1.70
CA PRO A 95 8.89 6.76 -0.51
C PRO A 95 8.53 8.24 -0.73
N HIS A 96 8.43 8.72 -1.99
CA HIS A 96 8.02 10.10 -2.27
C HIS A 96 6.59 10.36 -1.77
N PRO A 97 6.28 11.52 -1.14
CA PRO A 97 4.98 11.78 -0.51
C PRO A 97 3.81 11.97 -1.48
N ASP A 98 4.05 12.04 -2.78
CA ASP A 98 3.08 12.40 -3.83
C ASP A 98 1.74 11.67 -3.72
N MET A 99 1.76 10.36 -3.44
CA MET A 99 0.54 9.55 -3.35
C MET A 99 -0.35 9.99 -2.19
N LEU A 100 0.21 10.22 -1.00
CA LEU A 100 -0.55 10.67 0.17
C LEU A 100 -0.95 12.12 0.07
N LEU A 101 -0.09 13.00 -0.46
CA LEU A 101 -0.45 14.39 -0.73
C LEU A 101 -1.64 14.49 -1.68
N HIS A 102 -1.71 13.64 -2.71
CA HIS A 102 -2.86 13.57 -3.61
C HIS A 102 -4.12 13.08 -2.87
N VAL A 103 -4.01 12.04 -2.03
CA VAL A 103 -5.14 11.54 -1.23
C VAL A 103 -5.68 12.65 -0.32
N MET A 104 -4.83 13.31 0.44
CA MET A 104 -5.19 14.41 1.33
C MET A 104 -5.83 15.58 0.58
N ALA A 105 -5.26 16.00 -0.55
CA ALA A 105 -5.83 17.07 -1.38
C ALA A 105 -7.21 16.72 -1.94
N THR A 106 -7.45 15.44 -2.27
CA THR A 106 -8.72 14.99 -2.84
C THR A 106 -9.82 14.86 -1.77
N THR A 107 -9.45 14.43 -0.55
CA THR A 107 -10.39 14.21 0.55
C THR A 107 -10.59 15.45 1.43
N GLY A 108 -9.68 16.43 1.36
CA GLY A 108 -9.64 17.58 2.27
C GLY A 108 -9.17 17.23 3.69
N VAL A 109 -8.64 16.02 3.92
CA VAL A 109 -8.16 15.57 5.24
C VAL A 109 -6.73 16.04 5.45
N GLY A 110 -6.44 16.64 6.61
CA GLY A 110 -5.09 17.05 7.01
C GLY A 110 -4.20 15.85 7.38
N GLY A 111 -2.88 16.03 7.34
CA GLY A 111 -1.92 14.97 7.63
C GLY A 111 -2.05 14.40 9.04
N GLU A 112 -2.42 15.24 10.00
CA GLU A 112 -2.68 14.89 11.41
C GLU A 112 -3.88 13.96 11.61
N HIS A 113 -4.76 13.88 10.62
CA HIS A 113 -5.94 13.00 10.60
C HIS A 113 -5.81 11.87 9.57
N ALA A 114 -4.64 11.71 8.97
CA ALA A 114 -4.36 10.68 7.99
C ALA A 114 -3.44 9.60 8.56
N LEU A 115 -3.83 8.35 8.37
CA LEU A 115 -3.09 7.17 8.84
C LEU A 115 -2.74 6.26 7.67
N MET A 116 -1.44 6.06 7.44
CA MET A 116 -0.93 5.05 6.53
C MET A 116 -0.76 3.72 7.25
N VAL A 117 -1.37 2.66 6.72
CA VAL A 117 -1.15 1.28 7.18
C VAL A 117 -0.32 0.57 6.12
N GLY A 118 0.88 0.13 6.47
CA GLY A 118 1.81 -0.44 5.50
C GLY A 118 2.68 -1.56 6.04
N ASP A 119 3.14 -2.42 5.15
CA ASP A 119 3.94 -3.60 5.43
C ASP A 119 5.41 -3.47 4.97
N THR A 120 5.79 -2.29 4.49
CA THR A 120 7.16 -2.00 4.06
C THR A 120 7.67 -0.68 4.63
N THR A 121 9.00 -0.55 4.76
CA THR A 121 9.64 0.73 5.13
C THR A 121 9.30 1.84 4.15
N HIS A 122 9.05 1.51 2.88
CA HIS A 122 8.63 2.49 1.87
C HIS A 122 7.26 3.12 2.16
N ASP A 123 6.34 2.37 2.79
CA ASP A 123 5.03 2.87 3.24
C ASP A 123 5.19 3.84 4.40
N LEU A 124 6.01 3.44 5.38
CA LEU A 124 6.26 4.23 6.59
C LEU A 124 7.03 5.53 6.25
N ASP A 125 8.00 5.44 5.35
CA ASP A 125 8.75 6.60 4.86
C ASP A 125 7.87 7.53 4.01
N LEU A 126 6.97 6.97 3.18
CA LEU A 126 5.95 7.74 2.45
C LEU A 126 5.09 8.56 3.42
N ALA A 127 4.61 7.93 4.51
CA ALA A 127 3.81 8.60 5.54
C ALA A 127 4.59 9.72 6.22
N ARG A 128 5.81 9.42 6.68
CA ARG A 128 6.71 10.42 7.30
C ARG A 128 6.97 11.60 6.38
N ASN A 129 7.27 11.34 5.11
CA ASN A 129 7.56 12.37 4.11
C ASN A 129 6.33 13.21 3.75
N ALA A 130 5.12 12.65 3.89
CA ALA A 130 3.86 13.35 3.69
C ALA A 130 3.35 14.09 4.94
N GLY A 131 4.00 13.92 6.10
CA GLY A 131 3.54 14.49 7.37
C GLY A 131 2.27 13.83 7.92
N THR A 132 2.09 12.52 7.66
CA THR A 132 0.98 11.72 8.17
C THR A 132 1.44 10.70 9.19
N HIS A 133 0.51 10.11 9.93
CA HIS A 133 0.79 8.99 10.83
C HIS A 133 0.98 7.67 10.08
N ALA A 134 1.70 6.73 10.69
CA ALA A 134 1.92 5.40 10.13
C ALA A 134 1.77 4.28 11.17
N LEU A 135 1.12 3.18 10.78
CA LEU A 135 1.15 1.88 11.43
C LEU A 135 1.90 0.88 10.57
N ALA A 136 2.76 0.09 11.20
CA ALA A 136 3.39 -1.05 10.56
C ALA A 136 2.54 -2.31 10.74
N VAL A 137 2.34 -3.08 9.67
CA VAL A 137 1.76 -4.43 9.77
C VAL A 137 2.84 -5.47 9.52
N THR A 138 3.02 -6.41 10.46
CA THR A 138 4.17 -7.35 10.49
C THR A 138 3.90 -8.69 9.80
N TYR A 139 2.68 -8.88 9.28
CA TYR A 139 2.27 -10.06 8.51
C TYR A 139 2.43 -9.88 6.98
N GLY A 140 3.13 -8.83 6.57
CA GLY A 140 3.39 -8.50 5.16
C GLY A 140 4.81 -8.79 4.71
N ALA A 141 5.38 -7.90 3.87
CA ALA A 141 6.60 -8.16 3.11
C ALA A 141 7.90 -7.93 3.87
N HIS A 142 7.99 -6.89 4.74
CA HIS A 142 9.22 -6.59 5.47
C HIS A 142 9.22 -7.17 6.89
N PRO A 143 10.40 -7.60 7.39
CA PRO A 143 10.55 -8.06 8.78
C PRO A 143 10.19 -6.97 9.79
N ALA A 144 9.62 -7.37 10.93
CA ALA A 144 9.23 -6.46 12.00
C ALA A 144 10.38 -5.57 12.50
N THR A 145 11.62 -6.09 12.51
CA THR A 145 12.83 -5.35 12.90
C THR A 145 13.14 -4.19 11.98
N GLU A 146 12.94 -4.36 10.65
CA GLU A 146 13.13 -3.29 9.67
C GLU A 146 12.03 -2.23 9.79
N LEU A 147 10.78 -2.68 9.95
CA LEU A 147 9.64 -1.78 10.12
C LEU A 147 9.77 -0.91 11.37
N ALA A 148 10.24 -1.48 12.49
CA ALA A 148 10.44 -0.76 13.73
C ALA A 148 11.48 0.39 13.60
N ALA A 149 12.47 0.25 12.74
CA ALA A 149 13.47 1.29 12.47
C ALA A 149 12.87 2.57 11.84
N SER A 150 11.73 2.47 11.16
CA SER A 150 10.99 3.62 10.62
C SER A 150 10.08 4.32 11.65
N MET A 151 10.10 3.87 12.91
CA MET A 151 9.36 4.45 14.05
C MET A 151 7.86 4.67 13.77
N PRO A 152 7.09 3.61 13.43
CA PRO A 152 5.64 3.72 13.30
C PRO A 152 5.00 4.00 14.68
N LEU A 153 3.75 4.48 14.70
CA LEU A 153 2.97 4.65 15.95
C LEU A 153 2.82 3.32 16.70
N ALA A 154 2.61 2.24 15.95
CA ALA A 154 2.56 0.89 16.50
C ALA A 154 2.91 -0.15 15.41
N SER A 155 3.30 -1.35 15.86
CA SER A 155 3.46 -2.54 15.02
C SER A 155 2.31 -3.51 15.30
N ILE A 156 1.60 -3.89 14.27
CA ILE A 156 0.35 -4.65 14.31
C ILE A 156 0.58 -6.02 13.65
N ASP A 157 0.19 -7.09 14.32
CA ASP A 157 0.46 -8.47 13.90
C ASP A 157 -0.74 -9.18 13.23
N SER A 158 -1.91 -8.54 13.22
CA SER A 158 -3.13 -9.14 12.66
C SER A 158 -4.18 -8.08 12.34
N ILE A 159 -5.14 -8.42 11.46
CA ILE A 159 -6.30 -7.57 11.15
C ILE A 159 -7.15 -7.33 12.40
N ALA A 160 -7.28 -8.32 13.28
CA ALA A 160 -8.00 -8.16 14.54
C ALA A 160 -7.34 -7.14 15.48
N ALA A 161 -6.00 -7.15 15.53
CA ALA A 161 -5.24 -6.15 16.29
C ALA A 161 -5.35 -4.75 15.66
N LEU A 162 -5.33 -4.64 14.32
CA LEU A 162 -5.54 -3.38 13.62
C LEU A 162 -6.91 -2.78 13.91
N ARG A 163 -7.96 -3.60 13.84
CA ARG A 163 -9.35 -3.20 14.18
C ARG A 163 -9.43 -2.63 15.60
N ARG A 164 -8.86 -3.34 16.58
CA ARG A 164 -8.83 -2.89 17.98
C ARG A 164 -8.09 -1.58 18.14
N TRP A 165 -6.88 -1.47 17.55
CA TRP A 165 -6.07 -0.26 17.65
C TRP A 165 -6.80 0.97 17.08
N ILE A 166 -7.44 0.85 15.90
CA ILE A 166 -8.21 1.93 15.31
C ILE A 166 -9.41 2.30 16.21
N GLY A 167 -10.10 1.32 16.79
CA GLY A 167 -11.23 1.58 17.68
C GLY A 167 -10.85 2.30 19.00
N GLU A 168 -9.59 2.21 19.42
CA GLU A 168 -9.07 2.83 20.65
C GLU A 168 -8.42 4.20 20.38
N ASN A 169 -7.99 4.50 19.16
CA ASN A 169 -7.14 5.67 18.83
C ASN A 169 -7.66 6.52 17.66
N GLY A 170 -8.69 6.06 16.96
CA GLY A 170 -9.27 6.72 15.80
C GLY A 170 -10.50 7.58 16.05
#